data_65c17fa31549b49b215cce56aa1279f5
#
_entry.id   65c17fa31549b49b215cce56aa1279f5
#
_cell.length_a   1.000
_cell.length_b   1.000
_cell.length_c   1.000
_cell.angle_alpha   90.00
_cell.angle_beta   90.00
_cell.angle_gamma   90.00
#
_symmetry.space_group_name_H-M   'P 1'
#
loop_
_entity.id
_entity.type
_entity.pdbx_description
1 polymer ?
#
loop_
_entity_poly.entity_id
_entity_poly.type
_entity_poly.pdbx_seq_one_letter_code
_entity_poly.pdbx_strand_id
1 'polypeptide(L)'
;MSHEPSDFPNRFRAHVELQGAILTPEELSRVGECYPRCRGKDHWDVREYASGTGIGAREYRVVRGTSTVDVYRSTEREHASAVQAALNELESQDGRVEKGEQLSN
;
A
#
# COMPACT_ATOMS: atom_id res chain seq x y z
N MET A 1 2.99 -24.83 -2.47
CA MET A 1 3.11 -24.42 -2.58
C MET A 1 3.21 -23.33 -2.55
N SER A 2 3.42 -22.66 -2.22
CA SER A 2 3.68 -21.66 -2.11
C SER A 2 3.38 -20.75 -2.93
N HIS A 3 2.85 -20.31 -3.22
CA HIS A 3 2.44 -19.52 -4.04
C HIS A 3 2.01 -18.34 -3.52
N GLU A 4 1.97 -18.17 -2.34
CA GLU A 4 1.49 -17.05 -1.77
C GLU A 4 2.12 -15.81 -2.22
N PRO A 5 3.39 -15.73 -2.39
CA PRO A 5 3.99 -14.48 -2.79
C PRO A 5 3.49 -14.03 -4.12
N SER A 6 3.17 -14.93 -4.99
CA SER A 6 2.74 -14.49 -6.27
C SER A 6 1.31 -14.04 -6.25
N ASP A 7 0.60 -14.26 -5.16
CA ASP A 7 -0.76 -13.79 -5.07
C ASP A 7 -0.83 -12.33 -4.68
N PHE A 8 0.21 -11.78 -4.10
CA PHE A 8 0.17 -10.41 -3.63
C PHE A 8 -0.19 -9.42 -4.74
N PRO A 9 0.42 -9.46 -5.91
CA PRO A 9 0.07 -8.46 -6.92
C PRO A 9 -1.39 -8.47 -7.29
N ASN A 10 -1.98 -9.64 -7.40
CA ASN A 10 -3.38 -9.73 -7.77
C ASN A 10 -4.29 -9.29 -6.65
N ARG A 11 -3.99 -9.67 -5.43
CA ARG A 11 -4.78 -9.26 -4.31
C ARG A 11 -4.69 -7.77 -4.07
N PHE A 12 -3.49 -7.23 -4.22
CA PHE A 12 -3.28 -5.81 -4.02
C PHE A 12 -4.06 -5.03 -5.08
N ARG A 13 -3.98 -5.44 -6.34
CA ARG A 13 -4.69 -4.74 -7.38
C ARG A 13 -6.19 -4.76 -7.14
N ALA A 14 -6.71 -5.90 -6.73
CA ALA A 14 -8.14 -6.00 -6.48
C ALA A 14 -8.56 -5.03 -5.37
N HIS A 15 -7.77 -4.94 -4.32
CA HIS A 15 -8.12 -4.05 -3.24
C HIS A 15 -8.02 -2.58 -3.64
N VAL A 16 -7.02 -2.25 -4.45
CA VAL A 16 -6.89 -0.88 -4.93
C VAL A 16 -8.11 -0.51 -5.77
N GLU A 17 -8.54 -1.41 -6.62
CA GLU A 17 -9.70 -1.15 -7.46
C GLU A 17 -10.96 -1.01 -6.64
N LEU A 18 -11.06 -1.76 -5.57
CA LEU A 18 -12.20 -1.61 -4.67
C LEU A 18 -12.20 -0.24 -4.01
N GLN A 19 -11.04 0.36 -3.87
CA GLN A 19 -10.93 1.70 -3.29
C GLN A 19 -11.16 2.77 -4.34
N GLY A 20 -11.40 2.40 -5.57
CA GLY A 20 -11.74 3.36 -6.59
C GLY A 20 -10.58 3.86 -7.44
N ALA A 21 -9.44 3.23 -7.37
CA ALA A 21 -8.29 3.66 -8.14
C ALA A 21 -7.79 2.54 -9.03
N ILE A 22 -7.20 2.92 -10.15
CA ILE A 22 -6.64 1.95 -11.07
C ILE A 22 -5.19 2.33 -11.29
N LEU A 23 -4.30 1.43 -10.96
CA LEU A 23 -2.87 1.69 -11.12
C LEU A 23 -2.38 1.11 -12.43
N THR A 24 -1.36 1.73 -12.99
CA THR A 24 -0.76 1.23 -14.21
C THR A 24 0.04 -0.04 -13.88
N PRO A 25 0.35 -0.84 -14.89
CA PRO A 25 1.18 -2.01 -14.64
C PRO A 25 2.53 -1.67 -14.04
N GLU A 26 3.11 -0.52 -14.42
CA GLU A 26 4.38 -0.11 -13.86
C GLU A 26 4.23 0.20 -12.39
N GLU A 27 3.15 0.87 -12.03
CA GLU A 27 2.93 1.20 -10.63
C GLU A 27 2.72 -0.05 -9.81
N LEU A 28 1.94 -0.99 -10.34
CA LEU A 28 1.72 -2.24 -9.63
C LEU A 28 3.01 -3.01 -9.45
N SER A 29 3.83 -3.04 -10.48
CA SER A 29 5.10 -3.73 -10.42
C SER A 29 6.01 -3.10 -9.38
N ARG A 30 6.02 -1.77 -9.33
CA ARG A 30 6.87 -1.08 -8.39
C ARG A 30 6.45 -1.35 -6.96
N VAL A 31 5.15 -1.37 -6.69
CA VAL A 31 4.67 -1.68 -5.36
C VAL A 31 5.09 -3.10 -5.00
N GLY A 32 4.98 -4.02 -5.94
CA GLY A 32 5.38 -5.39 -5.68
C GLY A 32 6.85 -5.52 -5.35
N GLU A 33 7.69 -4.68 -5.96
CA GLU A 33 9.11 -4.74 -5.68
C GLU A 33 9.45 -4.07 -4.35
N CYS A 34 8.75 -2.99 -4.04
CA CYS A 34 9.08 -2.24 -2.85
C CYS A 34 8.45 -2.79 -1.59
N TYR A 35 7.33 -3.48 -1.74
CA TYR A 35 6.61 -3.97 -0.58
C TYR A 35 7.48 -4.84 0.35
N PRO A 36 8.26 -5.79 -0.17
CA PRO A 36 9.06 -6.62 0.73
C PRO A 36 10.15 -5.83 1.46
N ARG A 37 10.49 -4.66 0.94
CA ARG A 37 11.52 -3.86 1.58
C ARG A 37 10.97 -3.00 2.71
N CYS A 38 9.66 -2.86 2.77
CA CYS A 38 9.04 -2.01 3.77
C CYS A 38 8.57 -2.88 4.92
N ARG A 39 9.51 -3.35 5.70
CA ARG A 39 9.16 -4.23 6.80
C ARG A 39 8.77 -3.43 8.02
N GLY A 40 7.96 -4.01 8.85
CA GLY A 40 7.52 -3.36 10.07
C GLY A 40 6.13 -3.77 10.42
N LYS A 41 5.66 -3.32 11.55
CA LYS A 41 4.32 -3.64 12.02
C LYS A 41 3.39 -2.44 12.02
N ASP A 42 3.92 -1.28 11.67
CA ASP A 42 3.08 -0.09 11.68
C ASP A 42 2.15 -0.10 10.50
N HIS A 43 1.08 0.66 10.63
CA HIS A 43 0.16 0.82 9.54
C HIS A 43 0.80 1.64 8.44
N TRP A 44 0.24 1.52 7.25
CA TRP A 44 0.67 2.32 6.12
C TRP A 44 0.03 3.70 6.22
N ASP A 45 0.81 4.71 5.92
CA ASP A 45 0.35 6.10 5.97
C ASP A 45 0.65 6.81 4.69
N VAL A 46 -0.14 7.83 4.39
CA VAL A 46 0.14 8.70 3.26
C VAL A 46 0.80 9.94 3.79
N ARG A 47 1.96 10.28 3.24
CA ARG A 47 2.66 11.48 3.62
C ARG A 47 2.70 12.44 2.47
N GLU A 48 2.51 13.70 2.76
CA GLU A 48 2.46 14.72 1.75
C GLU A 48 3.78 15.51 1.75
N TYR A 49 4.35 15.68 0.57
CA TYR A 49 5.59 16.40 0.41
C TYR A 49 5.40 17.47 -0.64
N ALA A 50 6.15 18.56 -0.51
CA ALA A 50 6.13 19.56 -1.53
C ALA A 50 6.91 19.01 -2.72
N SER A 51 6.32 19.14 -3.90
CA SER A 51 7.01 18.71 -5.09
C SER A 51 7.92 19.84 -5.56
N GLY A 52 9.05 19.52 -6.09
CA GLY A 52 9.95 20.53 -6.57
C GLY A 52 9.62 21.01 -7.95
N THR A 53 8.53 20.54 -8.54
CA THR A 53 8.27 20.85 -9.93
C THR A 53 7.36 22.04 -10.15
N GLY A 54 6.84 22.65 -9.07
CA GLY A 54 5.99 23.81 -9.28
C GLY A 54 5.41 24.29 -8.00
N ILE A 55 4.88 25.51 -8.05
CA ILE A 55 4.27 26.09 -6.87
C ILE A 55 2.99 25.38 -6.56
N GLY A 56 2.85 24.93 -5.35
CA GLY A 56 1.65 24.23 -4.94
C GLY A 56 1.61 22.77 -5.35
N ALA A 57 2.61 22.32 -6.08
CA ALA A 57 2.63 20.91 -6.46
C ALA A 57 2.94 20.06 -5.24
N ARG A 58 2.30 18.92 -5.16
CA ARG A 58 2.46 18.03 -4.04
C ARG A 58 2.72 16.63 -4.51
N GLU A 59 3.42 15.89 -3.69
CA GLU A 59 3.66 14.49 -3.93
C GLU A 59 3.19 13.74 -2.71
N TYR A 60 2.47 12.66 -2.92
CA TYR A 60 1.96 11.85 -1.82
C TYR A 60 2.68 10.52 -1.85
N ARG A 61 3.22 10.12 -0.72
CA ARG A 61 3.96 8.86 -0.61
C ARG A 61 3.31 7.99 0.42
N VAL A 62 3.27 6.71 0.11
CA VAL A 62 2.72 5.73 1.04
C VAL A 62 3.90 5.06 1.71
N VAL A 63 3.96 5.20 3.02
CA VAL A 63 5.08 4.67 3.81
C VAL A 63 4.54 3.89 4.99
N ARG A 64 5.37 3.07 5.55
CA ARG A 64 4.98 2.30 6.72
C ARG A 64 5.47 3.02 7.97
N GLY A 65 4.53 3.59 8.70
CA GLY A 65 4.84 4.25 9.95
C GLY A 65 5.84 5.38 9.75
N THR A 66 6.95 5.33 10.43
CA THR A 66 7.95 6.37 10.34
C THR A 66 9.05 6.05 9.35
N SER A 67 8.88 4.99 8.58
CA SER A 67 9.90 4.60 7.62
C SER A 67 10.09 5.67 6.57
N THR A 68 11.30 5.78 6.05
CA THR A 68 11.56 6.70 4.96
C THR A 68 11.44 6.03 3.61
N VAL A 69 11.20 4.72 3.60
CA VAL A 69 11.08 3.99 2.35
C VAL A 69 9.63 3.99 1.94
N ASP A 70 9.33 4.54 0.78
CA ASP A 70 7.95 4.55 0.30
C ASP A 70 7.72 3.39 -0.65
N VAL A 71 6.51 2.87 -0.60
CA VAL A 71 6.11 1.77 -1.47
C VAL A 71 5.43 2.31 -2.72
N TYR A 72 4.98 3.56 -2.67
CA TYR A 72 4.23 4.13 -3.78
C TYR A 72 4.29 5.65 -3.70
N ARG A 73 4.32 6.30 -4.83
CA ARG A 73 4.29 7.76 -4.92
C ARG A 73 3.30 8.17 -5.99
N SER A 74 2.64 9.28 -5.76
CA SER A 74 1.73 9.80 -6.75
C SER A 74 1.50 11.27 -6.50
N THR A 75 1.16 12.01 -7.55
CA THR A 75 0.72 13.37 -7.38
C THR A 75 -0.77 13.41 -7.11
N GLU A 76 -1.44 12.25 -7.18
CA GLU A 76 -2.87 12.16 -6.94
C GLU A 76 -3.09 11.60 -5.55
N ARG A 77 -3.68 12.42 -4.70
CA ARG A 77 -3.88 11.98 -3.32
C ARG A 77 -4.79 10.77 -3.25
N GLU A 78 -5.80 10.73 -4.12
CA GLU A 78 -6.75 9.63 -4.09
C GLU A 78 -6.08 8.30 -4.39
N HIS A 79 -5.10 8.33 -5.31
CA HIS A 79 -4.40 7.10 -5.64
C HIS A 79 -3.55 6.64 -4.45
N ALA A 80 -2.88 7.59 -3.80
CA ALA A 80 -2.06 7.23 -2.65
C ALA A 80 -2.94 6.69 -1.53
N SER A 81 -4.09 7.31 -1.30
CA SER A 81 -5.01 6.84 -0.28
C SER A 81 -5.54 5.45 -0.59
N ALA A 82 -5.81 5.18 -1.86
CA ALA A 82 -6.28 3.87 -2.26
C ALA A 82 -5.21 2.81 -2.02
N VAL A 83 -3.96 3.14 -2.33
CA VAL A 83 -2.86 2.21 -2.09
C VAL A 83 -2.70 1.96 -0.59
N GLN A 84 -2.75 3.02 0.19
CA GLN A 84 -2.65 2.90 1.63
C GLN A 84 -3.75 1.99 2.18
N ALA A 85 -4.98 2.23 1.79
CA ALA A 85 -6.09 1.46 2.28
C ALA A 85 -5.98 -0.01 1.84
N ALA A 86 -5.55 -0.22 0.60
CA ALA A 86 -5.41 -1.58 0.10
C ALA A 86 -4.36 -2.35 0.89
N LEU A 87 -3.24 -1.71 1.17
CA LEU A 87 -2.18 -2.40 1.90
C LEU A 87 -2.59 -2.69 3.33
N ASN A 88 -3.24 -1.73 3.97
CA ASN A 88 -3.70 -1.95 5.33
C ASN A 88 -4.75 -3.04 5.38
N GLU A 89 -5.62 -3.09 4.38
CA GLU A 89 -6.64 -4.12 4.35
C GLU A 89 -6.04 -5.50 4.14
N LEU A 90 -5.07 -5.60 3.23
CA LEU A 90 -4.41 -6.88 3.02
C LEU A 90 -3.74 -7.38 4.28
N GLU A 91 -3.03 -6.49 4.96
CA GLU A 91 -2.33 -6.90 6.16
C GLU A 91 -3.28 -7.17 7.30
N SER A 92 -4.38 -6.45 7.33
CA SER A 92 -5.39 -6.69 8.33
C SER A 92 -6.02 -8.06 8.14
N GLN A 93 -6.26 -8.44 6.90
CA GLN A 93 -6.83 -9.75 6.64
C GLN A 93 -5.86 -10.86 7.03
N ASP A 94 -4.59 -10.68 6.70
CA ASP A 94 -3.60 -11.68 7.08
C ASP A 94 -3.47 -11.77 8.60
N GLY A 95 -3.45 -10.63 9.25
CA GLY A 95 -3.37 -10.63 10.70
C GLY A 95 -4.63 -11.13 11.31
N ARG A 96 -5.76 -10.90 10.65
CA ARG A 96 -7.01 -11.32 11.20
C ARG A 96 -7.14 -12.81 11.21
N VAL A 97 -6.49 -13.48 10.31
CA VAL A 97 -6.51 -14.91 10.37
C VAL A 97 -6.01 -15.36 11.71
N GLU A 98 -4.97 -14.75 12.20
CA GLU A 98 -4.50 -15.11 13.48
C GLU A 98 -5.38 -14.62 14.54
N LYS A 99 -5.87 -13.41 14.42
CA LYS A 99 -6.70 -12.91 15.43
C LYS A 99 -8.01 -13.51 15.40
N GLY A 100 -8.45 -13.97 14.29
CA GLY A 100 -9.72 -14.59 14.16
C GLY A 100 -9.92 -15.63 15.18
N GLU A 101 -8.90 -16.33 15.48
CA GLU A 101 -9.03 -17.26 16.41
C GLU A 101 -9.27 -16.71 17.71
N GLN A 102 -8.62 -15.68 18.04
CA GLN A 102 -8.83 -15.11 19.30
C GLN A 102 -10.16 -14.57 19.41
N LEU A 103 -10.59 -13.95 18.39
CA LEU A 103 -11.84 -13.33 18.49
C LEU A 103 -12.94 -14.27 18.60
N SER A 104 -12.78 -15.32 17.98
CA SER A 104 -13.87 -16.21 18.01
C SER A 104 -14.11 -16.70 19.33
N ASN A 105 -13.38 -16.38 20.20
CA ASN A 105 -13.68 -16.77 21.43
C ASN A 105 -14.39 -16.04 22.12
#